data_e11995286231913bb3e88a6663f03754
#
_entry.id   e11995286231913bb3e88a6663f03754
#
_cell.length_a   1.000
_cell.length_b   1.000
_cell.length_c   1.000
_cell.angle_alpha   90.00
_cell.angle_beta   90.00
_cell.angle_gamma   90.00
#
_symmetry.space_group_name_H-M   'P 1'
#
loop_
_entity.id
_entity.type
_entity.pdbx_description
1 polymer ?
#
loop_
_entity_poly.entity_id
_entity_poly.type
_entity_poly.pdbx_seq_one_letter_code
_entity_poly.pdbx_strand_id
1 'polypeptide(L)'
;ATVPDSLTTDLDDLVCKRLIAGGHTDFLCIERAVNEDTGARKRDISIDQVRAIGNLFSLTPGEGGWRVVVIDSVDDLNDNGANAVLKMLEEPPSRTVILLVSHNPGRLLPTIHSRCRHLSLPPLDGPSVEALLAAQAPERGLDLGPEEHALLMQLAGGSIGRAFTLADDGGLDLYRDMTAILETLPNLDIGMLHKLGDLVARDRGGDRFRTLAELIDWSLVDRIRGGLSSSALEGWFRVWEKANRLFREAEGLSLDRKQVVLEVFLSIEEAARG
;
A
#
# COMPACT_ATOMS: atom_id res chain seq x y z
N ALA A 1 5.87 -13.00 34.06
CA ALA A 1 4.81 -12.95 33.05
C ALA A 1 5.20 -13.94 31.96
N THR A 2 4.40 -14.98 31.74
CA THR A 2 4.52 -15.90 30.61
C THR A 2 4.26 -15.10 29.34
N VAL A 3 5.18 -15.17 28.39
CA VAL A 3 4.93 -14.63 27.04
C VAL A 3 3.78 -15.46 26.45
N PRO A 4 2.69 -14.87 25.99
CA PRO A 4 1.61 -15.64 25.36
C PRO A 4 2.13 -16.33 24.11
N ASP A 5 1.81 -17.59 23.93
CA ASP A 5 2.19 -18.37 22.75
C ASP A 5 1.47 -17.94 21.47
N SER A 6 0.52 -17.01 21.58
CA SER A 6 -0.30 -16.49 20.49
C SER A 6 -0.57 -15.00 20.68
N LEU A 7 -0.64 -14.26 19.56
CA LEU A 7 -1.11 -12.87 19.52
C LEU A 7 -2.65 -12.78 19.43
N THR A 8 -3.35 -13.90 19.50
CA THR A 8 -4.82 -13.93 19.46
C THR A 8 -5.37 -13.25 20.70
N THR A 9 -6.21 -12.26 20.50
CA THR A 9 -6.92 -11.55 21.58
C THR A 9 -8.42 -11.78 21.44
N ASP A 10 -9.10 -11.76 22.58
CA ASP A 10 -10.57 -11.79 22.60
C ASP A 10 -11.09 -10.43 22.12
N LEU A 11 -11.80 -10.42 20.99
CA LEU A 11 -12.39 -9.19 20.42
C LEU A 11 -13.52 -8.63 21.32
N ASP A 12 -14.07 -9.45 22.21
CA ASP A 12 -15.06 -9.03 23.18
C ASP A 12 -14.46 -8.32 24.42
N ASP A 13 -13.14 -8.38 24.58
CA ASP A 13 -12.44 -7.64 25.61
C ASP A 13 -12.68 -6.13 25.49
N LEU A 14 -12.87 -5.45 26.62
CA LEU A 14 -13.15 -4.01 26.67
C LEU A 14 -12.00 -3.17 26.09
N VAL A 15 -10.76 -3.61 26.24
CA VAL A 15 -9.60 -2.93 25.66
C VAL A 15 -9.62 -3.05 24.16
N CYS A 16 -9.89 -4.24 23.61
CA CYS A 16 -10.02 -4.46 22.15
C CYS A 16 -11.15 -3.61 21.58
N LYS A 17 -12.32 -3.57 22.21
CA LYS A 17 -13.45 -2.73 21.77
C LYS A 17 -13.09 -1.25 21.74
N ARG A 18 -12.36 -0.75 22.74
CA ARG A 18 -11.92 0.66 22.78
C ARG A 18 -10.84 0.94 21.73
N LEU A 19 -9.92 0.02 21.47
CA LEU A 19 -8.93 0.15 20.42
C LEU A 19 -9.59 0.24 19.03
N ILE A 20 -10.54 -0.66 18.75
CA ILE A 20 -11.29 -0.68 17.47
C ILE A 20 -12.12 0.61 17.31
N ALA A 21 -12.72 1.10 18.38
CA ALA A 21 -13.49 2.36 18.37
C ALA A 21 -12.61 3.63 18.35
N GLY A 22 -11.26 3.50 18.36
CA GLY A 22 -10.35 4.64 18.42
C GLY A 22 -10.37 5.43 19.72
N GLY A 23 -10.95 4.86 20.79
CA GLY A 23 -11.17 5.54 22.09
C GLY A 23 -10.21 5.13 23.20
N HIS A 24 -9.13 4.43 22.92
CA HIS A 24 -8.16 4.03 23.96
C HIS A 24 -7.19 5.17 24.29
N THR A 25 -7.12 5.58 25.54
CA THR A 25 -6.35 6.76 25.99
C THR A 25 -4.83 6.62 25.84
N ASP A 26 -4.31 5.40 25.89
CA ASP A 26 -2.87 5.11 25.84
C ASP A 26 -2.43 4.53 24.48
N PHE A 27 -3.30 4.63 23.46
CA PHE A 27 -3.04 4.17 22.09
C PHE A 27 -3.23 5.31 21.10
N LEU A 28 -2.30 5.47 20.16
CA LEU A 28 -2.41 6.42 19.08
C LEU A 28 -1.93 5.76 17.78
N CYS A 29 -2.80 5.72 16.79
CA CYS A 29 -2.43 5.36 15.43
C CYS A 29 -2.39 6.62 14.56
N ILE A 30 -1.29 6.81 13.83
CA ILE A 30 -1.09 7.92 12.90
C ILE A 30 -0.94 7.33 11.51
N GLU A 31 -1.81 7.78 10.61
CA GLU A 31 -1.79 7.46 9.18
C GLU A 31 -2.09 8.73 8.37
N ARG A 32 -1.96 8.65 7.06
CA ARG A 32 -2.33 9.77 6.19
C ARG A 32 -3.80 10.13 6.39
N ALA A 33 -4.05 11.37 6.77
CA ALA A 33 -5.42 11.86 6.99
C ALA A 33 -6.22 11.83 5.68
N VAL A 34 -7.51 11.53 5.80
CA VAL A 34 -8.46 11.66 4.69
C VAL A 34 -8.93 13.11 4.62
N ASN A 35 -8.99 13.68 3.43
CA ASN A 35 -9.60 14.98 3.20
C ASN A 35 -11.13 14.81 3.24
N GLU A 36 -11.78 15.48 4.18
CA GLU A 36 -13.23 15.37 4.41
C GLU A 36 -14.06 15.82 3.21
N ASP A 37 -13.56 16.79 2.42
CA ASP A 37 -14.29 17.34 1.26
C ASP A 37 -14.20 16.42 0.03
N THR A 38 -13.08 15.76 -0.17
CA THR A 38 -12.79 15.00 -1.39
C THR A 38 -12.79 13.49 -1.19
N GLY A 39 -12.73 13.00 0.06
CA GLY A 39 -12.55 11.60 0.39
C GLY A 39 -11.16 11.05 0.08
N ALA A 40 -10.26 11.86 -0.48
CA ALA A 40 -8.92 11.44 -0.85
C ALA A 40 -7.96 11.44 0.36
N ARG A 41 -7.07 10.45 0.45
CA ARG A 41 -5.99 10.48 1.45
C ARG A 41 -5.03 11.63 1.14
N LYS A 42 -4.58 12.35 2.17
CA LYS A 42 -3.53 13.37 2.03
C LYS A 42 -2.23 12.70 1.58
N ARG A 43 -1.36 13.50 0.94
CA ARG A 43 -0.07 13.02 0.43
C ARG A 43 0.85 12.53 1.53
N ASP A 44 0.96 13.32 2.59
CA ASP A 44 1.93 13.10 3.65
C ASP A 44 1.26 13.10 5.02
N ILE A 45 1.89 12.43 5.98
CA ILE A 45 1.61 12.58 7.40
C ILE A 45 2.20 13.92 7.85
N SER A 46 1.35 14.81 8.37
CA SER A 46 1.75 16.17 8.75
C SER A 46 2.48 16.20 10.09
N ILE A 47 3.30 17.24 10.29
CA ILE A 47 3.96 17.47 11.58
C ILE A 47 2.96 17.63 12.74
N ASP A 48 1.75 18.14 12.48
CA ASP A 48 0.75 18.34 13.53
C ASP A 48 0.19 16.99 14.02
N GLN A 49 0.06 16.01 13.12
CA GLN A 49 -0.28 14.63 13.51
C GLN A 49 0.84 14.00 14.36
N VAL A 50 2.11 14.24 14.01
CA VAL A 50 3.25 13.76 14.79
C VAL A 50 3.31 14.46 16.16
N ARG A 51 2.97 15.74 16.25
CA ARG A 51 2.87 16.47 17.52
C ARG A 51 1.86 15.88 18.48
N ALA A 52 0.80 15.23 18.00
CA ALA A 52 -0.16 14.52 18.85
C ALA A 52 0.51 13.41 19.71
N ILE A 53 1.60 12.80 19.19
CA ILE A 53 2.41 11.84 19.97
C ILE A 53 3.01 12.54 21.21
N GLY A 54 3.55 13.76 21.01
CA GLY A 54 4.10 14.55 22.12
C GLY A 54 3.07 14.84 23.21
N ASN A 55 1.81 15.10 22.81
CA ASN A 55 0.71 15.29 23.77
C ASN A 55 0.42 14.01 24.55
N LEU A 56 0.35 12.85 23.86
CA LEU A 56 0.20 11.56 24.51
C LEU A 56 1.34 11.28 25.51
N PHE A 57 2.57 11.65 25.16
CA PHE A 57 3.74 11.40 25.99
C PHE A 57 3.84 12.34 27.19
N SER A 58 3.23 13.51 27.13
CA SER A 58 3.19 14.47 28.26
C SER A 58 2.22 14.05 29.37
N LEU A 59 1.26 13.19 29.06
CA LEU A 59 0.29 12.69 30.02
C LEU A 59 0.81 11.43 30.72
N THR A 60 0.32 11.17 31.91
CA THR A 60 0.50 9.87 32.58
C THR A 60 -0.40 8.84 31.91
N PRO A 61 0.04 7.55 31.77
CA PRO A 61 -0.82 6.51 31.22
C PRO A 61 -2.14 6.45 31.97
N GLY A 62 -3.26 6.56 31.23
CA GLY A 62 -4.60 6.60 31.81
C GLY A 62 -4.99 5.29 32.49
N GLU A 63 -4.47 4.17 32.04
CA GLU A 63 -4.70 2.84 32.59
C GLU A 63 -3.48 2.28 33.37
N GLY A 64 -2.46 3.11 33.59
CA GLY A 64 -1.27 2.73 34.35
C GLY A 64 -0.34 1.72 33.66
N GLY A 65 -0.63 1.39 32.41
CA GLY A 65 0.07 0.40 31.59
C GLY A 65 1.14 0.99 30.67
N TRP A 66 1.19 0.47 29.44
CA TRP A 66 2.05 0.90 28.36
C TRP A 66 1.32 1.86 27.44
N ARG A 67 2.04 2.85 26.91
CA ARG A 67 1.60 3.67 25.80
C ARG A 67 2.09 3.07 24.50
N VAL A 68 1.22 2.97 23.51
CA VAL A 68 1.56 2.43 22.20
C VAL A 68 1.24 3.46 21.14
N VAL A 69 2.21 3.72 20.28
CA VAL A 69 2.07 4.58 19.10
C VAL A 69 2.36 3.74 17.87
N VAL A 70 1.49 3.82 16.87
CA VAL A 70 1.70 3.24 15.55
C VAL A 70 1.78 4.36 14.53
N ILE A 71 2.79 4.34 13.67
CA ILE A 71 2.89 5.24 12.50
C ILE A 71 2.82 4.39 11.25
N ASP A 72 1.74 4.51 10.49
CA ASP A 72 1.46 3.74 9.28
C ASP A 72 1.19 4.69 8.08
N SER A 73 2.17 4.92 7.20
CA SER A 73 3.54 4.41 7.24
C SER A 73 4.54 5.55 7.51
N VAL A 74 5.68 5.21 8.08
CA VAL A 74 6.77 6.18 8.33
C VAL A 74 7.36 6.72 7.01
N ASP A 75 7.17 5.99 5.90
CA ASP A 75 7.58 6.41 4.55
C ASP A 75 6.81 7.65 4.07
N ASP A 76 5.62 7.89 4.64
CA ASP A 76 4.73 9.00 4.30
C ASP A 76 4.99 10.27 5.14
N LEU A 77 5.97 10.25 6.04
CA LEU A 77 6.37 11.43 6.80
C LEU A 77 7.09 12.44 5.89
N ASN A 78 6.69 13.70 5.99
CA ASN A 78 7.54 14.76 5.45
C ASN A 78 8.79 14.98 6.31
N ASP A 79 9.77 15.74 5.83
CA ASP A 79 11.05 15.98 6.51
C ASP A 79 10.87 16.53 7.94
N ASN A 80 9.89 17.40 8.16
CA ASN A 80 9.61 17.95 9.48
C ASN A 80 8.99 16.90 10.42
N GLY A 81 8.10 16.05 9.91
CA GLY A 81 7.52 14.93 10.64
C GLY A 81 8.59 13.90 11.02
N ALA A 82 9.45 13.53 10.08
CA ALA A 82 10.55 12.60 10.31
C ALA A 82 11.52 13.12 11.41
N ASN A 83 11.88 14.40 11.36
CA ASN A 83 12.71 15.03 12.39
C ASN A 83 12.03 15.08 13.76
N ALA A 84 10.72 15.26 13.82
CA ALA A 84 9.97 15.22 15.06
C ALA A 84 9.94 13.81 15.66
N VAL A 85 9.76 12.77 14.84
CA VAL A 85 9.81 11.36 15.28
C VAL A 85 11.19 11.00 15.82
N LEU A 86 12.28 11.48 15.21
CA LEU A 86 13.64 11.22 15.70
C LEU A 86 13.83 11.60 17.16
N LYS A 87 13.33 12.76 17.57
CA LYS A 87 13.42 13.21 18.99
C LYS A 87 12.72 12.26 19.94
N MET A 88 11.62 11.68 19.51
CA MET A 88 10.84 10.73 20.33
C MET A 88 11.50 9.36 20.40
N LEU A 89 12.25 8.97 19.35
CA LEU A 89 13.01 7.73 19.31
C LEU A 89 14.30 7.80 20.14
N GLU A 90 14.87 9.00 20.31
CA GLU A 90 16.08 9.21 21.11
C GLU A 90 15.82 9.09 22.60
N GLU A 91 14.73 9.68 23.07
CA GLU A 91 14.37 9.71 24.50
C GLU A 91 12.88 9.32 24.71
N PRO A 92 12.51 8.06 24.43
CA PRO A 92 11.13 7.64 24.64
C PRO A 92 10.81 7.61 26.14
N PRO A 93 9.61 8.05 26.54
CA PRO A 93 9.16 7.93 27.93
C PRO A 93 9.12 6.48 28.38
N SER A 94 9.23 6.25 29.69
CA SER A 94 9.11 4.90 30.24
C SER A 94 7.77 4.24 29.89
N ARG A 95 7.76 2.94 29.69
CA ARG A 95 6.58 2.15 29.30
C ARG A 95 5.93 2.65 28.02
N THR A 96 6.74 2.91 26.98
CA THR A 96 6.28 3.33 25.68
C THR A 96 6.80 2.38 24.60
N VAL A 97 5.94 2.03 23.65
CA VAL A 97 6.28 1.30 22.43
C VAL A 97 5.90 2.17 21.24
N ILE A 98 6.83 2.36 20.32
CA ILE A 98 6.59 3.03 19.03
C ILE A 98 6.79 2.00 17.93
N LEU A 99 5.73 1.72 17.19
CA LEU A 99 5.74 0.82 16.03
C LEU A 99 5.75 1.67 14.76
N LEU A 100 6.79 1.51 13.96
CA LEU A 100 6.95 2.18 12.68
C LEU A 100 6.73 1.17 11.57
N VAL A 101 5.65 1.30 10.81
CA VAL A 101 5.40 0.51 9.61
C VAL A 101 6.16 1.16 8.46
N SER A 102 6.94 0.38 7.71
CA SER A 102 7.64 0.85 6.51
C SER A 102 7.49 -0.15 5.38
N HIS A 103 7.15 0.35 4.20
CA HIS A 103 7.08 -0.42 2.96
C HIS A 103 8.38 -0.32 2.16
N ASN A 104 9.20 0.70 2.43
CA ASN A 104 10.48 0.95 1.78
C ASN A 104 11.61 1.23 2.79
N PRO A 105 12.01 0.24 3.61
CA PRO A 105 12.98 0.45 4.68
C PRO A 105 14.33 0.98 4.19
N GLY A 106 14.72 0.71 2.94
CA GLY A 106 15.93 1.25 2.33
C GLY A 106 15.90 2.76 2.04
N ARG A 107 14.73 3.41 2.07
CA ARG A 107 14.55 4.86 1.88
C ARG A 107 14.43 5.63 3.19
N LEU A 108 14.30 4.93 4.30
CA LEU A 108 14.22 5.57 5.61
C LEU A 108 15.53 6.28 5.94
N LEU A 109 15.40 7.39 6.66
CA LEU A 109 16.58 8.09 7.19
C LEU A 109 17.44 7.11 8.01
N PRO A 110 18.76 7.05 7.76
CA PRO A 110 19.67 6.17 8.52
C PRO A 110 19.57 6.40 10.03
N THR A 111 19.22 7.61 10.43
CA THR A 111 19.01 8.01 11.82
C THR A 111 17.78 7.37 12.47
N ILE A 112 16.68 7.16 11.73
CA ILE A 112 15.52 6.39 12.20
C ILE A 112 15.92 4.91 12.25
N HIS A 113 16.51 4.42 11.18
CA HIS A 113 16.90 3.01 11.04
C HIS A 113 17.81 2.56 12.20
N SER A 114 18.79 3.37 12.60
CA SER A 114 19.75 3.02 13.66
C SER A 114 19.14 2.99 15.08
N ARG A 115 17.97 3.58 15.31
CA ARG A 115 17.29 3.68 16.61
C ARG A 115 16.17 2.68 16.78
N CYS A 116 15.84 1.92 15.75
CA CYS A 116 14.75 0.96 15.77
C CYS A 116 15.27 -0.49 15.76
N ARG A 117 14.51 -1.38 16.39
CA ARG A 117 14.65 -2.81 16.15
C ARG A 117 13.85 -3.18 14.89
N HIS A 118 14.46 -3.95 14.01
CA HIS A 118 13.83 -4.33 12.75
C HIS A 118 13.13 -5.68 12.89
N LEU A 119 11.86 -5.70 12.50
CA LEU A 119 11.08 -6.91 12.31
C LEU A 119 10.69 -6.97 10.83
N SER A 120 11.26 -7.92 10.11
CA SER A 120 10.85 -8.18 8.72
C SER A 120 9.64 -9.09 8.70
N LEU A 121 8.59 -8.65 8.01
CA LEU A 121 7.38 -9.42 7.75
C LEU A 121 7.41 -9.85 6.28
N PRO A 122 7.89 -11.06 5.97
CA PRO A 122 7.90 -11.55 4.59
C PRO A 122 6.46 -11.76 4.09
N PRO A 123 6.25 -11.77 2.75
CA PRO A 123 4.98 -12.17 2.19
C PRO A 123 4.54 -13.53 2.72
N LEU A 124 3.24 -13.72 2.90
CA LEU A 124 2.68 -15.00 3.30
C LEU A 124 2.88 -16.05 2.20
N ASP A 125 2.98 -17.30 2.59
CA ASP A 125 2.96 -18.40 1.64
C ASP A 125 1.56 -18.58 1.02
N GLY A 126 1.49 -19.24 -0.14
CA GLY A 126 0.24 -19.46 -0.85
C GLY A 126 -0.85 -20.10 0.01
N PRO A 127 -0.57 -21.22 0.71
CA PRO A 127 -1.57 -21.86 1.60
C PRO A 127 -2.12 -20.94 2.68
N SER A 128 -1.28 -20.07 3.26
CA SER A 128 -1.71 -19.09 4.28
C SER A 128 -2.65 -18.02 3.68
N VAL A 129 -2.32 -17.49 2.50
CA VAL A 129 -3.19 -16.54 1.79
C VAL A 129 -4.51 -17.19 1.42
N GLU A 130 -4.47 -18.42 0.91
CA GLU A 130 -5.67 -19.19 0.55
C GLU A 130 -6.59 -19.41 1.75
N ALA A 131 -6.04 -19.84 2.88
CA ALA A 131 -6.80 -20.06 4.10
C ALA A 131 -7.46 -18.75 4.61
N LEU A 132 -6.74 -17.64 4.58
CA LEU A 132 -7.26 -16.33 4.98
C LEU A 132 -8.33 -15.82 4.01
N LEU A 133 -8.12 -15.99 2.71
CA LEU A 133 -9.08 -15.58 1.69
C LEU A 133 -10.37 -16.38 1.84
N ALA A 134 -10.28 -17.71 1.98
CA ALA A 134 -11.43 -18.58 2.18
C ALA A 134 -12.22 -18.26 3.46
N ALA A 135 -11.53 -17.87 4.54
CA ALA A 135 -12.17 -17.53 5.80
C ALA A 135 -12.87 -16.16 5.77
N GLN A 136 -12.29 -15.16 5.11
CA GLN A 136 -12.75 -13.78 5.18
C GLN A 136 -13.60 -13.33 3.98
N ALA A 137 -13.46 -13.96 2.81
CA ALA A 137 -14.23 -13.58 1.62
C ALA A 137 -15.76 -13.64 1.85
N PRO A 138 -16.34 -14.68 2.51
CA PRO A 138 -17.78 -14.71 2.79
C PRO A 138 -18.25 -13.57 3.70
N GLU A 139 -17.44 -13.19 4.69
CA GLU A 139 -17.77 -12.08 5.62
C GLU A 139 -17.80 -10.73 4.90
N ARG A 140 -17.05 -10.60 3.81
CA ARG A 140 -17.00 -9.42 2.93
C ARG A 140 -18.04 -9.45 1.81
N GLY A 141 -18.81 -10.54 1.69
CA GLY A 141 -19.78 -10.73 0.62
C GLY A 141 -19.14 -11.00 -0.75
N LEU A 142 -17.89 -11.45 -0.77
CA LEU A 142 -17.17 -11.79 -2.00
C LEU A 142 -17.53 -13.22 -2.41
N ASP A 143 -18.16 -13.35 -3.57
CA ASP A 143 -18.45 -14.64 -4.21
C ASP A 143 -17.48 -14.85 -5.37
N LEU A 144 -16.36 -15.49 -5.09
CA LEU A 144 -15.26 -15.68 -6.03
C LEU A 144 -15.39 -17.01 -6.75
N GLY A 145 -15.49 -16.96 -8.07
CA GLY A 145 -15.38 -18.17 -8.90
C GLY A 145 -13.97 -18.78 -8.84
N PRO A 146 -13.79 -20.06 -9.23
CA PRO A 146 -12.49 -20.74 -9.17
C PRO A 146 -11.38 -20.01 -9.96
N GLU A 147 -11.73 -19.41 -11.11
CA GLU A 147 -10.77 -18.66 -11.94
C GLU A 147 -10.37 -17.35 -11.26
N GLU A 148 -11.32 -16.64 -10.68
CA GLU A 148 -11.07 -15.38 -9.95
C GLU A 148 -10.22 -15.63 -8.71
N HIS A 149 -10.53 -16.70 -7.98
CA HIS A 149 -9.74 -17.12 -6.83
C HIS A 149 -8.28 -17.42 -7.23
N ALA A 150 -8.06 -18.21 -8.28
CA ALA A 150 -6.73 -18.53 -8.77
C ALA A 150 -5.96 -17.25 -9.21
N LEU A 151 -6.65 -16.34 -9.89
CA LEU A 151 -6.07 -15.07 -10.32
C LEU A 151 -5.71 -14.16 -9.12
N LEU A 152 -6.58 -14.05 -8.14
CA LEU A 152 -6.30 -13.30 -6.90
C LEU A 152 -5.08 -13.87 -6.17
N MET A 153 -4.98 -15.19 -6.07
CA MET A 153 -3.83 -15.85 -5.46
C MET A 153 -2.52 -15.48 -6.15
N GLN A 154 -2.53 -15.44 -7.49
CA GLN A 154 -1.37 -15.06 -8.30
C GLN A 154 -1.00 -13.58 -8.09
N LEU A 155 -2.00 -12.68 -8.15
CA LEU A 155 -1.79 -11.24 -8.08
C LEU A 155 -1.50 -10.73 -6.65
N ALA A 156 -1.98 -11.46 -5.63
CA ALA A 156 -1.78 -11.09 -4.23
C ALA A 156 -0.31 -11.06 -3.81
N GLY A 157 0.53 -11.90 -4.43
CA GLY A 157 1.97 -11.92 -4.14
C GLY A 157 2.29 -12.14 -2.66
N GLY A 158 1.46 -12.92 -1.93
CA GLY A 158 1.60 -13.16 -0.51
C GLY A 158 0.99 -12.10 0.40
N SER A 159 0.20 -11.16 -0.14
CA SER A 159 -0.49 -10.12 0.63
C SER A 159 -2.01 -10.31 0.59
N ILE A 160 -2.60 -10.70 1.72
CA ILE A 160 -4.06 -10.82 1.82
C ILE A 160 -4.78 -9.48 1.66
N GLY A 161 -4.19 -8.39 2.15
CA GLY A 161 -4.73 -7.05 1.95
C GLY A 161 -4.84 -6.70 0.47
N ARG A 162 -3.79 -6.98 -0.32
CA ARG A 162 -3.81 -6.80 -1.77
C ARG A 162 -4.87 -7.67 -2.47
N ALA A 163 -5.04 -8.93 -2.02
CA ALA A 163 -6.08 -9.79 -2.56
C ALA A 163 -7.48 -9.17 -2.38
N PHE A 164 -7.77 -8.63 -1.19
CA PHE A 164 -9.05 -7.96 -0.95
C PHE A 164 -9.21 -6.65 -1.73
N THR A 165 -8.19 -5.80 -1.80
CA THR A 165 -8.25 -4.59 -2.62
C THR A 165 -8.56 -4.93 -4.07
N LEU A 166 -7.92 -5.96 -4.64
CA LEU A 166 -8.21 -6.41 -6.00
C LEU A 166 -9.62 -6.97 -6.17
N ALA A 167 -10.17 -7.62 -5.15
CA ALA A 167 -11.52 -8.17 -5.19
C ALA A 167 -12.59 -7.08 -5.02
N ASP A 168 -12.40 -6.15 -4.07
CA ASP A 168 -13.41 -5.15 -3.70
C ASP A 168 -13.53 -4.02 -4.74
N ASP A 169 -12.43 -3.55 -5.34
CA ASP A 169 -12.37 -2.33 -6.16
C ASP A 169 -12.51 -2.59 -7.67
N GLY A 170 -12.95 -3.79 -8.07
CA GLY A 170 -13.00 -4.17 -9.49
C GLY A 170 -11.60 -4.35 -10.11
N GLY A 171 -10.61 -4.67 -9.28
CA GLY A 171 -9.23 -4.87 -9.71
C GLY A 171 -9.07 -6.06 -10.67
N LEU A 172 -9.91 -7.09 -10.53
CA LEU A 172 -9.93 -8.22 -11.47
C LEU A 172 -10.35 -7.78 -12.88
N ASP A 173 -11.34 -6.89 -12.99
CA ASP A 173 -11.78 -6.36 -14.27
C ASP A 173 -10.70 -5.43 -14.87
N LEU A 174 -10.08 -4.60 -14.02
CA LEU A 174 -8.92 -3.79 -14.44
C LEU A 174 -7.77 -4.66 -14.95
N TYR A 175 -7.49 -5.78 -14.30
CA TYR A 175 -6.48 -6.73 -14.75
C TYR A 175 -6.83 -7.35 -16.11
N ARG A 176 -8.09 -7.78 -16.29
CA ARG A 176 -8.58 -8.34 -17.56
C ARG A 176 -8.48 -7.31 -18.68
N ASP A 177 -8.93 -6.08 -18.45
CA ASP A 177 -8.85 -4.99 -19.42
C ASP A 177 -7.40 -4.66 -19.78
N MET A 178 -6.53 -4.53 -18.77
CA MET A 178 -5.09 -4.31 -18.97
C MET A 178 -4.45 -5.43 -19.79
N THR A 179 -4.71 -6.68 -19.43
CA THR A 179 -4.13 -7.85 -20.10
C THR A 179 -4.60 -7.92 -21.55
N ALA A 180 -5.88 -7.71 -21.81
CA ALA A 180 -6.43 -7.69 -23.16
C ALA A 180 -5.77 -6.60 -24.04
N ILE A 181 -5.45 -5.43 -23.47
CA ILE A 181 -4.69 -4.39 -24.19
C ILE A 181 -3.25 -4.85 -24.45
N LEU A 182 -2.57 -5.43 -23.45
CA LEU A 182 -1.18 -5.89 -23.59
C LEU A 182 -1.04 -7.05 -24.57
N GLU A 183 -2.07 -7.86 -24.77
CA GLU A 183 -2.11 -8.94 -25.78
C GLU A 183 -2.14 -8.40 -27.22
N THR A 184 -2.53 -7.16 -27.43
CA THR A 184 -2.50 -6.52 -28.76
C THR A 184 -1.11 -6.03 -29.18
N LEU A 185 -0.10 -6.09 -28.29
CA LEU A 185 1.27 -5.68 -28.62
C LEU A 185 1.83 -6.47 -29.82
N PRO A 186 2.63 -5.86 -30.69
CA PRO A 186 3.22 -4.52 -30.60
C PRO A 186 2.36 -3.41 -31.22
N ASN A 187 1.08 -3.62 -31.48
CA ASN A 187 0.17 -2.62 -32.02
C ASN A 187 -1.04 -2.50 -31.08
N LEU A 188 -0.97 -1.54 -30.16
CA LEU A 188 -2.02 -1.35 -29.14
C LEU A 188 -3.37 -1.03 -29.76
N ASP A 189 -4.44 -1.62 -29.23
CA ASP A 189 -5.80 -1.16 -29.49
C ASP A 189 -6.05 0.14 -28.74
N ILE A 190 -5.95 1.24 -29.48
CA ILE A 190 -6.14 2.59 -28.93
C ILE A 190 -7.55 2.81 -28.40
N GLY A 191 -8.55 2.12 -28.97
CA GLY A 191 -9.94 2.21 -28.50
C GLY A 191 -10.12 1.59 -27.11
N MET A 192 -9.53 0.42 -26.89
CA MET A 192 -9.51 -0.23 -25.56
C MET A 192 -8.74 0.61 -24.54
N LEU A 193 -7.56 1.12 -24.94
CA LEU A 193 -6.72 1.94 -24.08
C LEU A 193 -7.43 3.24 -23.64
N HIS A 194 -8.14 3.91 -24.54
CA HIS A 194 -8.93 5.09 -24.16
C HIS A 194 -10.07 4.76 -23.20
N LYS A 195 -10.75 3.61 -23.37
CA LYS A 195 -11.81 3.17 -22.45
C LYS A 195 -11.25 2.94 -21.03
N LEU A 196 -10.12 2.23 -20.94
CA LEU A 196 -9.44 2.02 -19.66
C LEU A 196 -9.03 3.35 -19.00
N GLY A 197 -8.44 4.27 -19.77
CA GLY A 197 -8.08 5.60 -19.29
C GLY A 197 -9.29 6.39 -18.77
N ASP A 198 -10.43 6.33 -19.48
CA ASP A 198 -11.68 6.99 -19.06
C ASP A 198 -12.28 6.37 -17.79
N LEU A 199 -12.20 5.02 -17.66
CA LEU A 199 -12.66 4.31 -16.47
C LEU A 199 -11.90 4.78 -15.22
N VAL A 200 -10.58 4.88 -15.32
CA VAL A 200 -9.71 5.29 -14.22
C VAL A 200 -9.84 6.79 -13.89
N ALA A 201 -10.02 7.63 -14.92
CA ALA A 201 -10.18 9.08 -14.74
C ALA A 201 -11.49 9.46 -14.04
N ARG A 202 -12.56 8.67 -14.23
CA ARG A 202 -13.86 8.90 -13.60
C ARG A 202 -13.87 8.56 -12.10
N ASP A 203 -12.94 7.77 -11.63
CA ASP A 203 -12.81 7.44 -10.23
C ASP A 203 -12.22 8.61 -9.43
N ARG A 204 -13.09 9.34 -8.71
CA ARG A 204 -12.69 10.52 -7.92
C ARG A 204 -11.74 10.16 -6.78
N GLY A 205 -11.92 9.02 -6.14
CA GLY A 205 -11.07 8.53 -5.04
C GLY A 205 -9.65 8.19 -5.49
N GLY A 206 -9.52 7.76 -6.75
CA GLY A 206 -8.24 7.35 -7.33
C GLY A 206 -7.81 5.94 -6.97
N ASP A 207 -8.69 5.15 -6.38
CA ASP A 207 -8.39 3.78 -5.98
C ASP A 207 -8.10 2.92 -7.20
N ARG A 208 -8.94 3.01 -8.25
CA ARG A 208 -8.71 2.32 -9.53
C ARG A 208 -7.42 2.72 -10.22
N PHE A 209 -7.03 3.99 -10.11
CA PHE A 209 -5.76 4.45 -10.67
C PHE A 209 -4.57 3.82 -9.95
N ARG A 210 -4.60 3.75 -8.62
CA ARG A 210 -3.58 3.09 -7.81
C ARG A 210 -3.52 1.58 -8.09
N THR A 211 -4.69 0.94 -8.12
CA THR A 211 -4.78 -0.50 -8.45
C THR A 211 -4.22 -0.78 -9.85
N LEU A 212 -4.54 0.03 -10.86
CA LEU A 212 -3.97 -0.11 -12.19
C LEU A 212 -2.45 0.10 -12.20
N ALA A 213 -1.94 1.09 -11.46
CA ALA A 213 -0.50 1.31 -11.33
C ALA A 213 0.22 0.10 -10.74
N GLU A 214 -0.34 -0.52 -9.71
CA GLU A 214 0.19 -1.74 -9.10
C GLU A 214 0.14 -2.95 -10.05
N LEU A 215 -0.94 -3.10 -10.82
CA LEU A 215 -1.08 -4.16 -11.80
C LEU A 215 -0.08 -4.01 -12.95
N ILE A 216 0.15 -2.79 -13.42
CA ILE A 216 1.16 -2.49 -14.44
C ILE A 216 2.56 -2.76 -13.89
N ASP A 217 2.87 -2.30 -12.67
CA ASP A 217 4.16 -2.58 -12.03
C ASP A 217 4.41 -4.09 -11.94
N TRP A 218 3.43 -4.83 -11.43
CA TRP A 218 3.50 -6.29 -11.34
C TRP A 218 3.75 -6.94 -12.71
N SER A 219 3.00 -6.54 -13.74
CA SER A 219 3.13 -7.08 -15.10
C SER A 219 4.49 -6.79 -15.73
N LEU A 220 5.03 -5.58 -15.53
CA LEU A 220 6.35 -5.19 -16.03
C LEU A 220 7.46 -5.96 -15.30
N VAL A 221 7.36 -6.11 -13.99
CA VAL A 221 8.32 -6.89 -13.20
C VAL A 221 8.30 -8.36 -13.60
N ASP A 222 7.12 -8.95 -13.79
CA ASP A 222 6.97 -10.32 -14.25
C ASP A 222 7.63 -10.53 -15.63
N ARG A 223 7.37 -9.60 -16.55
CA ARG A 223 7.98 -9.61 -17.90
C ARG A 223 9.51 -9.47 -17.84
N ILE A 224 10.04 -8.59 -17.00
CA ILE A 224 11.48 -8.40 -16.81
C ILE A 224 12.13 -9.69 -16.26
N ARG A 225 11.46 -10.38 -15.35
CA ARG A 225 11.92 -11.66 -14.75
C ARG A 225 11.79 -12.85 -15.71
N GLY A 226 10.94 -12.75 -16.72
CA GLY A 226 10.62 -13.83 -17.65
C GLY A 226 11.75 -14.21 -18.63
N GLY A 227 12.96 -13.64 -18.50
CA GLY A 227 14.14 -14.08 -19.27
C GLY A 227 14.31 -13.37 -20.63
N LEU A 228 14.22 -12.07 -20.65
CA LEU A 228 14.48 -11.22 -21.81
C LEU A 228 15.97 -11.23 -22.22
N SER A 229 16.26 -10.98 -23.50
CA SER A 229 17.62 -10.69 -23.96
C SER A 229 18.18 -9.42 -23.29
N SER A 230 19.49 -9.30 -23.15
CA SER A 230 20.12 -8.15 -22.49
C SER A 230 19.72 -6.80 -23.11
N SER A 231 19.53 -6.73 -24.42
CA SER A 231 19.10 -5.51 -25.13
C SER A 231 17.64 -5.17 -24.83
N ALA A 232 16.75 -6.16 -24.84
CA ALA A 232 15.35 -5.97 -24.50
C ALA A 232 15.17 -5.62 -23.02
N LEU A 233 15.95 -6.22 -22.12
CA LEU A 233 15.90 -5.98 -20.69
C LEU A 233 16.08 -4.49 -20.35
N GLU A 234 17.06 -3.83 -20.98
CA GLU A 234 17.30 -2.40 -20.75
C GLU A 234 16.11 -1.54 -21.18
N GLY A 235 15.47 -1.86 -22.31
CA GLY A 235 14.26 -1.18 -22.78
C GLY A 235 13.10 -1.32 -21.79
N TRP A 236 12.81 -2.54 -21.34
CA TRP A 236 11.74 -2.82 -20.41
C TRP A 236 12.00 -2.23 -19.02
N PHE A 237 13.26 -2.18 -18.57
CA PHE A 237 13.62 -1.54 -17.31
C PHE A 237 13.38 -0.03 -17.35
N ARG A 238 13.73 0.64 -18.46
CA ARG A 238 13.42 2.08 -18.65
C ARG A 238 11.91 2.36 -18.64
N VAL A 239 11.11 1.48 -19.24
CA VAL A 239 9.64 1.59 -19.20
C VAL A 239 9.14 1.46 -17.77
N TRP A 240 9.64 0.48 -17.02
CA TRP A 240 9.29 0.29 -15.61
C TRP A 240 9.63 1.51 -14.76
N GLU A 241 10.83 2.08 -14.91
CA GLU A 241 11.22 3.30 -14.19
C GLU A 241 10.33 4.50 -14.58
N LYS A 242 10.04 4.67 -15.87
CA LYS A 242 9.18 5.73 -16.39
C LYS A 242 7.76 5.60 -15.84
N ALA A 243 7.16 4.41 -15.88
CA ALA A 243 5.83 4.14 -15.37
C ALA A 243 5.72 4.48 -13.88
N ASN A 244 6.65 3.96 -13.07
CA ASN A 244 6.69 4.23 -11.63
C ASN A 244 6.86 5.72 -11.30
N ARG A 245 7.61 6.46 -12.11
CA ARG A 245 7.74 7.91 -11.95
C ARG A 245 6.44 8.62 -12.29
N LEU A 246 5.83 8.32 -13.45
CA LEU A 246 4.61 8.98 -13.91
C LEU A 246 3.44 8.77 -12.95
N PHE A 247 3.24 7.55 -12.43
CA PHE A 247 2.20 7.27 -11.45
C PHE A 247 2.41 8.04 -10.14
N ARG A 248 3.63 8.13 -9.64
CA ARG A 248 3.95 8.92 -8.43
C ARG A 248 3.76 10.43 -8.65
N GLU A 249 4.19 10.95 -9.80
CA GLU A 249 4.00 12.36 -10.16
C GLU A 249 2.51 12.70 -10.31
N ALA A 250 1.72 11.80 -10.85
CA ALA A 250 0.28 11.99 -11.01
C ALA A 250 -0.43 12.19 -9.66
N GLU A 251 -0.07 11.39 -8.66
CA GLU A 251 -0.62 11.55 -7.31
C GLU A 251 -0.13 12.84 -6.63
N GLY A 252 1.15 13.18 -6.83
CA GLY A 252 1.76 14.35 -6.18
C GLY A 252 1.41 15.69 -6.80
N LEU A 253 1.21 15.75 -8.12
CA LEU A 253 1.02 16.98 -8.90
C LEU A 253 -0.39 17.12 -9.48
N SER A 254 -1.30 16.21 -9.14
CA SER A 254 -2.68 16.18 -9.68
C SER A 254 -2.71 16.18 -11.22
N LEU A 255 -1.84 15.40 -11.84
CA LEU A 255 -1.82 15.24 -13.30
C LEU A 255 -3.09 14.54 -13.77
N ASP A 256 -3.41 14.72 -15.06
CA ASP A 256 -4.51 14.00 -15.69
C ASP A 256 -4.21 12.50 -15.73
N ARG A 257 -4.95 11.73 -14.92
CA ARG A 257 -4.78 10.29 -14.77
C ARG A 257 -4.91 9.53 -16.07
N LYS A 258 -5.83 9.96 -16.96
CA LYS A 258 -6.00 9.36 -18.28
C LYS A 258 -4.74 9.53 -19.12
N GLN A 259 -4.18 10.74 -19.15
CA GLN A 259 -2.96 11.01 -19.91
C GLN A 259 -1.79 10.18 -19.40
N VAL A 260 -1.65 10.01 -18.09
CA VAL A 260 -0.62 9.16 -17.50
C VAL A 260 -0.77 7.70 -17.95
N VAL A 261 -1.99 7.16 -17.91
CA VAL A 261 -2.24 5.79 -18.40
C VAL A 261 -1.88 5.65 -19.86
N LEU A 262 -2.32 6.57 -20.72
CA LEU A 262 -1.98 6.55 -22.16
C LEU A 262 -0.47 6.57 -22.37
N GLU A 263 0.25 7.47 -21.70
CA GLU A 263 1.70 7.62 -21.83
C GLU A 263 2.46 6.36 -21.40
N VAL A 264 2.03 5.70 -20.33
CA VAL A 264 2.64 4.45 -19.86
C VAL A 264 2.45 3.34 -20.91
N PHE A 265 1.24 3.14 -21.42
CA PHE A 265 0.97 2.09 -22.41
C PHE A 265 1.70 2.35 -23.73
N LEU A 266 1.79 3.60 -24.20
CA LEU A 266 2.58 3.95 -25.39
C LEU A 266 4.07 3.64 -25.17
N SER A 267 4.59 3.87 -23.97
CA SER A 267 5.98 3.50 -23.66
C SER A 267 6.20 1.98 -23.66
N ILE A 268 5.20 1.22 -23.20
CA ILE A 268 5.20 -0.26 -23.29
C ILE A 268 5.19 -0.71 -24.77
N GLU A 269 4.38 -0.07 -25.59
CA GLU A 269 4.33 -0.36 -27.04
C GLU A 269 5.68 -0.11 -27.71
N GLU A 270 6.34 1.02 -27.43
CA GLU A 270 7.67 1.33 -27.95
C GLU A 270 8.69 0.24 -27.57
N ALA A 271 8.71 -0.20 -26.32
CA ALA A 271 9.62 -1.26 -25.87
C ALA A 271 9.28 -2.63 -26.48
N ALA A 272 8.02 -2.88 -26.84
CA ALA A 272 7.61 -4.12 -27.50
C ALA A 272 7.96 -4.16 -28.99
N ARG A 273 8.20 -3.02 -29.62
CA ARG A 273 8.63 -2.93 -31.02
C ARG A 273 10.13 -3.11 -31.19
N GLY A 274 10.92 -3.06 -30.13
CA GLY A 274 12.34 -3.33 -30.17
C GLY A 274 13.25 -2.22 -29.88
#